data_77fe552d673393b5d2dd97c556d94cda
#
_entry.id   77fe552d673393b5d2dd97c556d94cda
#
_cell.length_a   1.000
_cell.length_b   1.000
_cell.length_c   1.000
_cell.angle_alpha   90.00
_cell.angle_beta   90.00
_cell.angle_gamma   90.00
#
_symmetry.space_group_name_H-M   'P 1'
#
loop_
_entity.id
_entity.type
_entity.pdbx_description
1 polymer ?
#
loop_
_entity_poly.entity_id
_entity_poly.type
_entity_poly.pdbx_seq_one_letter_code
_entity_poly.pdbx_strand_id
1 'polypeptide(L)'
;MENVPRQGPFILVSNHLNNADPPIITAYMPRRIIWMAKQELFDTPVIGIFYHLYGLIPVRRSEADLRAVRRSQEILNRGHVLGMFPEGTRSKDQKLQDAEPGTALLALRAKVPLLPIGIWGTETIRVPRDIIGRSRVSMKIGKPFRLPETRRATKAAIASGSREIMRHIAELLPPSYRGAYAEDVEEPVDAVTERP
;
A
#
# COMPACT_ATOMS: atom_id res chain seq x y z
N MET A 1 14.01 -0.68 -9.08
CA MET A 1 13.51 -2.07 -9.39
C MET A 1 14.28 -3.17 -8.66
N GLU A 2 15.51 -2.91 -8.25
CA GLU A 2 16.38 -3.85 -7.50
C GLU A 2 15.79 -4.33 -6.18
N ASN A 3 14.98 -3.49 -5.52
CA ASN A 3 14.34 -3.83 -4.25
C ASN A 3 13.13 -4.79 -4.38
N VAL A 4 12.64 -5.06 -5.60
CA VAL A 4 11.44 -5.89 -5.77
C VAL A 4 11.80 -7.37 -5.70
N PRO A 5 11.25 -8.16 -4.75
CA PRO A 5 11.52 -9.60 -4.67
C PRO A 5 11.06 -10.31 -5.93
N ARG A 6 11.99 -10.99 -6.59
CA ARG A 6 11.70 -11.71 -7.86
C ARG A 6 10.89 -12.98 -7.65
N GLN A 7 10.98 -13.59 -6.49
CA GLN A 7 10.32 -14.86 -6.14
C GLN A 7 9.71 -14.79 -4.74
N GLY A 8 8.83 -15.73 -4.45
CA GLY A 8 8.15 -15.82 -3.15
C GLY A 8 7.03 -14.78 -2.94
N PRO A 9 6.21 -14.95 -1.90
CA PRO A 9 5.15 -14.02 -1.56
C PRO A 9 5.69 -12.80 -0.84
N PHE A 10 5.02 -11.67 -1.04
CA PHE A 10 5.20 -10.47 -0.24
C PHE A 10 3.95 -9.60 -0.24
N ILE A 11 3.84 -8.71 0.72
CA ILE A 11 2.79 -7.69 0.76
C ILE A 11 3.41 -6.38 0.29
N LEU A 12 2.89 -5.82 -0.80
CA LEU A 12 3.20 -4.47 -1.23
C LEU A 12 2.32 -3.50 -0.44
N VAL A 13 2.94 -2.52 0.20
CA VAL A 13 2.23 -1.49 0.97
C VAL A 13 2.55 -0.10 0.41
N SER A 14 1.52 0.72 0.21
CA SER A 14 1.68 2.07 -0.34
C SER A 14 0.69 3.05 0.29
N ASN A 15 1.01 4.34 0.28
CA ASN A 15 0.04 5.39 0.51
C ASN A 15 -0.99 5.45 -0.63
N HIS A 16 -2.16 6.05 -0.37
CA HIS A 16 -3.29 6.07 -1.32
C HIS A 16 -3.85 7.47 -1.53
N LEU A 17 -3.61 8.04 -2.70
CA LEU A 17 -4.04 9.38 -3.08
C LEU A 17 -5.19 9.36 -4.12
N ASN A 18 -5.14 8.41 -5.06
CA ASN A 18 -6.07 8.37 -6.20
C ASN A 18 -6.46 6.94 -6.58
N ASN A 19 -7.61 6.78 -7.24
CA ASN A 19 -8.00 5.49 -7.83
C ASN A 19 -7.03 5.01 -8.93
N ALA A 20 -6.18 5.88 -9.43
CA ALA A 20 -5.13 5.55 -10.40
C ALA A 20 -3.89 4.88 -9.77
N ASP A 21 -3.72 4.93 -8.42
CA ASP A 21 -2.54 4.37 -7.76
C ASP A 21 -2.37 2.86 -8.03
N PRO A 22 -3.39 2.00 -7.84
CA PRO A 22 -3.23 0.56 -8.07
C PRO A 22 -2.81 0.22 -9.51
N PRO A 23 -3.46 0.74 -10.58
CA PRO A 23 -3.04 0.45 -11.94
C PRO A 23 -1.65 1.02 -12.28
N ILE A 24 -1.29 2.21 -11.79
CA ILE A 24 0.04 2.79 -12.00
C ILE A 24 1.10 1.91 -11.34
N ILE A 25 0.94 1.59 -10.06
CA ILE A 25 1.89 0.72 -9.35
C ILE A 25 2.00 -0.63 -10.09
N THR A 26 0.87 -1.24 -10.48
CA THR A 26 0.86 -2.52 -11.19
C THR A 26 1.61 -2.46 -12.52
N ALA A 27 1.49 -1.36 -13.29
CA ALA A 27 2.16 -1.21 -14.57
C ALA A 27 3.70 -1.18 -14.45
N TYR A 28 4.22 -0.71 -13.32
CA TYR A 28 5.66 -0.66 -13.05
C TYR A 28 6.20 -1.93 -12.36
N MET A 29 5.34 -2.80 -11.83
CA MET A 29 5.80 -3.99 -11.12
C MET A 29 6.08 -5.16 -12.07
N PRO A 30 7.21 -5.87 -11.91
CA PRO A 30 7.55 -7.03 -12.75
C PRO A 30 6.73 -8.29 -12.40
N ARG A 31 5.88 -8.21 -11.38
CA ARG A 31 5.05 -9.30 -10.89
C ARG A 31 3.61 -8.86 -10.73
N ARG A 32 2.66 -9.77 -11.03
CA ARG A 32 1.24 -9.51 -10.84
C ARG A 32 0.93 -9.23 -9.37
N ILE A 33 0.26 -8.12 -9.10
CA ILE A 33 -0.21 -7.73 -7.78
C ILE A 33 -1.71 -8.00 -7.70
N ILE A 34 -2.14 -8.65 -6.63
CA ILE A 34 -3.55 -8.86 -6.31
C ILE A 34 -3.93 -7.80 -5.28
N TRP A 35 -4.79 -6.87 -5.64
CA TRP A 35 -5.21 -5.77 -4.78
C TRP A 35 -6.46 -6.11 -3.98
N MET A 36 -6.61 -5.51 -2.81
CA MET A 36 -7.85 -5.48 -2.06
C MET A 36 -8.67 -4.26 -2.49
N ALA A 37 -9.94 -4.46 -2.76
CA ALA A 37 -10.84 -3.40 -3.19
C ALA A 37 -12.17 -3.46 -2.44
N LYS A 38 -12.85 -2.32 -2.32
CA LYS A 38 -14.13 -2.19 -1.65
C LYS A 38 -15.19 -3.06 -2.31
N GLN A 39 -15.97 -3.84 -1.52
CA GLN A 39 -16.98 -4.77 -2.03
C GLN A 39 -17.95 -4.10 -3.04
N GLU A 40 -18.40 -2.88 -2.75
CA GLU A 40 -19.37 -2.18 -3.57
C GLU A 40 -18.86 -1.83 -4.98
N LEU A 41 -17.55 -1.85 -5.19
CA LEU A 41 -16.97 -1.64 -6.53
C LEU A 41 -17.14 -2.87 -7.43
N PHE A 42 -17.30 -4.06 -6.84
CA PHE A 42 -17.57 -5.30 -7.59
C PHE A 42 -19.03 -5.35 -8.10
N ASP A 43 -19.91 -4.61 -7.46
CA ASP A 43 -21.33 -4.56 -7.83
C ASP A 43 -21.60 -3.56 -8.97
N THR A 44 -20.58 -2.81 -9.42
CA THR A 44 -20.68 -1.88 -10.56
C THR A 44 -20.58 -2.63 -11.89
N PRO A 45 -21.50 -2.45 -12.87
CA PRO A 45 -21.63 -3.32 -14.04
C PRO A 45 -20.38 -3.49 -14.89
N VAL A 46 -19.60 -2.43 -15.13
CA VAL A 46 -18.39 -2.47 -15.96
C VAL A 46 -17.15 -2.70 -15.10
N ILE A 47 -17.01 -1.92 -14.03
CA ILE A 47 -15.84 -1.96 -13.14
C ILE A 47 -15.76 -3.30 -12.40
N GLY A 48 -16.91 -3.85 -11.99
CA GLY A 48 -16.99 -5.13 -11.31
C GLY A 48 -16.44 -6.29 -12.15
N ILE A 49 -16.72 -6.30 -13.46
CA ILE A 49 -16.19 -7.31 -14.39
C ILE A 49 -14.66 -7.24 -14.41
N PHE A 50 -14.07 -6.04 -14.52
CA PHE A 50 -12.61 -5.86 -14.48
C PHE A 50 -12.03 -6.35 -13.15
N TYR A 51 -12.67 -6.05 -12.01
CA TYR A 51 -12.19 -6.44 -10.70
C TYR A 51 -12.21 -7.97 -10.52
N HIS A 52 -13.25 -8.65 -11.04
CA HIS A 52 -13.31 -10.11 -11.06
C HIS A 52 -12.24 -10.72 -11.97
N LEU A 53 -12.06 -10.21 -13.19
CA LEU A 53 -11.05 -10.70 -14.15
C LEU A 53 -9.62 -10.50 -13.63
N TYR A 54 -9.35 -9.38 -12.97
CA TYR A 54 -8.04 -9.12 -12.35
C TYR A 54 -7.84 -9.90 -11.04
N GLY A 55 -8.89 -10.55 -10.51
CA GLY A 55 -8.84 -11.35 -9.30
C GLY A 55 -8.62 -10.54 -8.04
N LEU A 56 -9.13 -9.29 -7.98
CA LEU A 56 -9.07 -8.48 -6.78
C LEU A 56 -9.85 -9.13 -5.64
N ILE A 57 -9.47 -8.80 -4.40
CA ILE A 57 -10.14 -9.31 -3.20
C ILE A 57 -11.18 -8.28 -2.74
N PRO A 58 -12.47 -8.63 -2.71
CA PRO A 58 -13.50 -7.79 -2.13
C PRO A 58 -13.34 -7.70 -0.61
N VAL A 59 -13.43 -6.49 -0.06
CA VAL A 59 -13.34 -6.21 1.38
C VAL A 59 -14.53 -5.39 1.85
N ARG A 60 -15.16 -5.81 2.93
CA ARG A 60 -16.15 -5.04 3.67
C ARG A 60 -15.49 -4.26 4.79
N ARG A 61 -15.49 -2.93 4.71
CA ARG A 61 -14.77 -2.07 5.66
C ARG A 61 -15.44 -1.90 7.03
N SER A 62 -16.71 -2.25 7.14
CA SER A 62 -17.53 -2.06 8.37
C SER A 62 -17.37 -3.13 9.43
N GLU A 63 -16.70 -4.25 9.10
CA GLU A 63 -16.50 -5.38 10.00
C GLU A 63 -15.08 -5.93 9.82
N ALA A 64 -14.55 -6.60 10.87
CA ALA A 64 -13.32 -7.39 10.71
C ALA A 64 -13.58 -8.51 9.69
N ASP A 65 -13.33 -8.25 8.41
CA ASP A 65 -13.62 -9.18 7.32
C ASP A 65 -12.65 -10.37 7.34
N LEU A 66 -12.99 -11.35 8.19
CA LEU A 66 -12.22 -12.58 8.32
C LEU A 66 -12.12 -13.37 7.01
N ARG A 67 -13.08 -13.19 6.07
CA ARG A 67 -13.03 -13.83 4.75
C ARG A 67 -11.94 -13.19 3.89
N ALA A 68 -11.87 -11.85 3.89
CA ALA A 68 -10.80 -11.14 3.20
C ALA A 68 -9.42 -11.50 3.75
N VAL A 69 -9.26 -11.60 5.07
CA VAL A 69 -8.01 -12.02 5.72
C VAL A 69 -7.63 -13.45 5.30
N ARG A 70 -8.56 -14.41 5.35
CA ARG A 70 -8.30 -15.80 4.92
C ARG A 70 -7.90 -15.87 3.45
N ARG A 71 -8.65 -15.21 2.56
CA ARG A 71 -8.36 -15.19 1.13
C ARG A 71 -7.01 -14.54 0.83
N SER A 72 -6.65 -13.48 1.55
CA SER A 72 -5.33 -12.84 1.44
C SER A 72 -4.22 -13.80 1.84
N GLN A 73 -4.42 -14.56 2.91
CA GLN A 73 -3.46 -15.55 3.36
C GLN A 73 -3.29 -16.71 2.37
N GLU A 74 -4.38 -17.18 1.77
CA GLU A 74 -4.33 -18.19 0.71
C GLU A 74 -3.53 -17.71 -0.52
N ILE A 75 -3.70 -16.45 -0.93
CA ILE A 75 -2.96 -15.82 -2.02
C ILE A 75 -1.45 -15.80 -1.72
N LEU A 76 -1.08 -15.35 -0.51
CA LEU A 76 0.30 -15.33 -0.06
C LEU A 76 0.89 -16.76 0.04
N ASN A 77 0.14 -17.73 0.55
CA ASN A 77 0.56 -19.13 0.62
C ASN A 77 0.80 -19.76 -0.76
N ARG A 78 0.14 -19.25 -1.80
CA ARG A 78 0.36 -19.65 -3.20
C ARG A 78 1.54 -18.94 -3.87
N GLY A 79 2.29 -18.13 -3.13
CA GLY A 79 3.46 -17.40 -3.63
C GLY A 79 3.15 -16.12 -4.40
N HIS A 80 1.91 -15.62 -4.35
CA HIS A 80 1.52 -14.40 -5.05
C HIS A 80 1.82 -13.13 -4.22
N VAL A 81 1.76 -11.99 -4.90
CA VAL A 81 1.93 -10.67 -4.31
C VAL A 81 0.57 -10.06 -3.98
N LEU A 82 0.42 -9.58 -2.76
CA LEU A 82 -0.75 -8.86 -2.32
C LEU A 82 -0.45 -7.37 -2.23
N GLY A 83 -1.29 -6.53 -2.85
CA GLY A 83 -1.22 -5.07 -2.72
C GLY A 83 -2.21 -4.56 -1.69
N MET A 84 -1.75 -3.71 -0.79
CA MET A 84 -2.55 -3.09 0.26
C MET A 84 -2.23 -1.61 0.42
N PHE A 85 -3.26 -0.84 0.70
CA PHE A 85 -3.15 0.53 1.19
C PHE A 85 -3.46 0.52 2.68
N PRO A 86 -2.47 0.68 3.57
CA PRO A 86 -2.68 0.54 5.02
C PRO A 86 -3.69 1.55 5.58
N GLU A 87 -3.83 2.70 4.94
CA GLU A 87 -4.81 3.74 5.30
C GLU A 87 -6.27 3.29 5.15
N GLY A 88 -6.53 2.22 4.40
CA GLY A 88 -7.89 1.71 4.13
C GLY A 88 -8.77 2.64 3.29
N THR A 89 -8.36 3.87 3.04
CA THR A 89 -9.08 4.87 2.25
C THR A 89 -8.10 5.77 1.51
N ARG A 90 -8.59 6.56 0.56
CA ARG A 90 -7.78 7.60 -0.09
C ARG A 90 -7.63 8.81 0.82
N SER A 91 -6.43 9.35 0.92
CA SER A 91 -6.18 10.61 1.59
C SER A 91 -6.92 11.76 0.90
N LYS A 92 -7.55 12.64 1.69
CA LYS A 92 -8.26 13.82 1.19
C LYS A 92 -7.39 15.07 1.19
N ASP A 93 -6.39 15.10 2.04
CA ASP A 93 -5.47 16.22 2.26
C ASP A 93 -4.06 15.94 1.71
N GLN A 94 -3.91 14.86 0.94
CA GLN A 94 -2.65 14.42 0.32
C GLN A 94 -1.58 13.98 1.32
N LYS A 95 -1.92 13.83 2.60
CA LYS A 95 -1.00 13.40 3.65
C LYS A 95 -1.31 11.97 4.06
N LEU A 96 -0.29 11.26 4.56
CA LEU A 96 -0.48 9.95 5.17
C LEU A 96 -1.51 10.03 6.29
N GLN A 97 -2.50 9.14 6.22
CA GLN A 97 -3.53 8.97 7.23
C GLN A 97 -3.14 7.87 8.21
N ASP A 98 -3.86 7.77 9.32
CA ASP A 98 -3.67 6.68 10.27
C ASP A 98 -3.91 5.31 9.59
N ALA A 99 -3.11 4.34 9.99
CA ALA A 99 -3.22 2.99 9.44
C ALA A 99 -4.35 2.19 10.08
N GLU A 100 -5.13 1.53 9.25
CA GLU A 100 -6.04 0.48 9.68
C GLU A 100 -5.28 -0.79 10.11
N PRO A 101 -5.76 -1.50 11.13
CA PRO A 101 -5.04 -2.64 11.73
C PRO A 101 -4.90 -3.85 10.78
N GLY A 102 -5.68 -3.91 9.70
CA GLY A 102 -5.79 -5.07 8.81
C GLY A 102 -4.48 -5.46 8.13
N THR A 103 -3.69 -4.49 7.69
CA THR A 103 -2.42 -4.73 7.00
C THR A 103 -1.39 -5.33 7.95
N ALA A 104 -1.22 -4.75 9.14
CA ALA A 104 -0.29 -5.26 10.14
C ALA A 104 -0.71 -6.63 10.67
N LEU A 105 -2.01 -6.84 10.93
CA LEU A 105 -2.55 -8.15 11.32
C LEU A 105 -2.21 -9.23 10.30
N LEU A 106 -2.41 -8.96 9.02
CA LEU A 106 -2.12 -9.91 7.95
C LEU A 106 -0.62 -10.18 7.84
N ALA A 107 0.21 -9.13 7.89
CA ALA A 107 1.67 -9.26 7.82
C ALA A 107 2.24 -10.12 8.97
N LEU A 108 1.78 -9.87 10.21
CA LEU A 108 2.16 -10.66 11.40
C LEU A 108 1.75 -12.13 11.29
N ARG A 109 0.58 -12.42 10.68
CA ARG A 109 0.09 -13.79 10.48
C ARG A 109 0.80 -14.51 9.35
N ALA A 110 0.98 -13.84 8.22
CA ALA A 110 1.57 -14.42 7.03
C ALA A 110 3.10 -14.55 7.11
N LYS A 111 3.75 -13.78 7.97
CA LYS A 111 5.21 -13.76 8.16
C LYS A 111 5.99 -13.60 6.84
N VAL A 112 5.44 -12.86 5.90
CA VAL A 112 6.05 -12.55 4.61
C VAL A 112 6.72 -11.18 4.63
N PRO A 113 7.66 -10.90 3.70
CA PRO A 113 8.23 -9.57 3.55
C PRO A 113 7.15 -8.54 3.19
N LEU A 114 7.36 -7.29 3.60
CA LEU A 114 6.62 -6.12 3.19
C LEU A 114 7.50 -5.30 2.24
N LEU A 115 6.95 -4.86 1.10
CA LEU A 115 7.62 -3.96 0.17
C LEU A 115 6.96 -2.59 0.23
N PRO A 116 7.59 -1.56 0.83
CA PRO A 116 7.00 -0.25 0.93
C PRO A 116 7.18 0.53 -0.37
N ILE A 117 6.14 1.27 -0.75
CA ILE A 117 6.13 2.18 -1.90
C ILE A 117 5.57 3.54 -1.44
N GLY A 118 6.27 4.60 -1.80
CA GLY A 118 5.76 5.97 -1.73
C GLY A 118 5.36 6.42 -3.14
N ILE A 119 4.12 6.89 -3.31
CA ILE A 119 3.60 7.44 -4.57
C ILE A 119 3.02 8.83 -4.34
N TRP A 120 3.31 9.78 -5.26
CA TRP A 120 2.77 11.14 -5.20
C TRP A 120 2.62 11.75 -6.58
N GLY A 121 1.81 12.82 -6.68
CA GLY A 121 1.43 13.46 -7.94
C GLY A 121 0.18 12.84 -8.57
N THR A 122 -0.30 11.69 -8.11
CA THR A 122 -1.50 11.04 -8.63
C THR A 122 -2.78 11.75 -8.24
N GLU A 123 -2.79 12.54 -7.16
CA GLU A 123 -3.91 13.37 -6.71
C GLU A 123 -4.34 14.38 -7.76
N THR A 124 -3.45 14.74 -8.68
CA THR A 124 -3.75 15.66 -9.80
C THR A 124 -4.50 14.99 -10.94
N ILE A 125 -4.54 13.65 -10.99
CA ILE A 125 -5.16 12.88 -12.09
C ILE A 125 -6.68 12.90 -11.96
N ARG A 126 -7.37 13.41 -12.96
CA ARG A 126 -8.84 13.40 -13.10
C ARG A 126 -9.26 12.43 -14.20
N VAL A 127 -9.61 11.20 -13.79
CA VAL A 127 -10.14 10.18 -14.72
C VAL A 127 -11.59 10.55 -15.09
N PRO A 128 -12.00 10.48 -16.38
CA PRO A 128 -11.26 10.00 -17.56
C PRO A 128 -10.44 11.07 -18.29
N ARG A 129 -10.50 12.33 -17.88
CA ARG A 129 -9.98 13.49 -18.63
C ARG A 129 -8.46 13.44 -18.84
N ASP A 130 -7.71 12.95 -17.86
CA ASP A 130 -6.24 13.00 -17.82
C ASP A 130 -5.58 11.65 -18.11
N ILE A 131 -6.30 10.69 -18.71
CA ILE A 131 -5.74 9.39 -19.13
C ILE A 131 -4.60 9.58 -20.15
N ILE A 132 -4.61 10.68 -20.91
CA ILE A 132 -3.58 11.09 -21.88
C ILE A 132 -2.82 12.32 -21.34
N GLY A 133 -2.95 12.63 -20.07
CA GLY A 133 -2.52 13.89 -19.47
C GLY A 133 -1.04 13.95 -19.06
N ARG A 134 -0.57 15.19 -18.91
CA ARG A 134 0.80 15.56 -18.52
C ARG A 134 1.04 15.54 -17.00
N SER A 135 0.29 14.76 -16.22
CA SER A 135 0.49 14.68 -14.79
C SER A 135 1.84 14.01 -14.49
N ARG A 136 2.68 14.69 -13.71
CA ARG A 136 3.93 14.10 -13.24
C ARG A 136 3.63 13.24 -12.03
N VAL A 137 3.75 11.94 -12.17
CA VAL A 137 3.65 10.97 -11.09
C VAL A 137 5.05 10.51 -10.71
N SER A 138 5.32 10.47 -9.44
CA SER A 138 6.58 9.97 -8.90
C SER A 138 6.31 8.79 -7.97
N MET A 139 7.22 7.81 -8.00
CA MET A 139 7.13 6.62 -7.16
C MET A 139 8.53 6.22 -6.69
N LYS A 140 8.65 5.93 -5.40
CA LYS A 140 9.86 5.33 -4.80
C LYS A 140 9.55 3.96 -4.24
N ILE A 141 10.43 3.00 -4.47
CA ILE A 141 10.34 1.63 -3.96
C ILE A 141 11.41 1.44 -2.91
N GLY A 142 11.00 1.23 -1.67
CA GLY A 142 11.88 1.00 -0.54
C GLY A 142 12.45 -0.41 -0.50
N LYS A 143 13.31 -0.67 0.47
CA LYS A 143 13.83 -2.02 0.73
C LYS A 143 12.76 -2.88 1.40
N PRO A 144 12.65 -4.16 1.03
CA PRO A 144 11.76 -5.07 1.74
C PRO A 144 12.17 -5.21 3.22
N PHE A 145 11.18 -5.24 4.09
CA PHE A 145 11.38 -5.45 5.53
C PHE A 145 10.41 -6.50 6.07
N ARG A 146 10.56 -6.91 7.32
CA ARG A 146 9.63 -7.82 8.01
C ARG A 146 9.25 -7.24 9.35
N LEU A 147 8.01 -7.40 9.74
CA LEU A 147 7.61 -7.13 11.13
C LEU A 147 8.23 -8.17 12.07
N PRO A 148 8.51 -7.79 13.33
CA PRO A 148 9.01 -8.72 14.34
C PRO A 148 8.10 -9.93 14.48
N GLU A 149 8.70 -11.12 14.58
CA GLU A 149 7.93 -12.35 14.81
C GLU A 149 7.26 -12.34 16.18
N THR A 150 5.97 -12.63 16.18
CA THR A 150 5.17 -12.74 17.41
C THR A 150 4.44 -14.07 17.44
N ARG A 151 4.27 -14.65 18.65
CA ARG A 151 3.45 -15.87 18.82
C ARG A 151 1.96 -15.59 18.56
N ARG A 152 1.49 -14.37 18.87
CA ARG A 152 0.11 -13.92 18.67
C ARG A 152 0.12 -12.47 18.22
N ALA A 153 -0.74 -12.13 17.25
CA ALA A 153 -0.99 -10.77 16.83
C ALA A 153 -1.86 -10.05 17.89
N THR A 154 -1.24 -9.61 18.99
CA THR A 154 -1.91 -8.81 20.02
C THR A 154 -2.24 -7.41 19.52
N LYS A 155 -3.17 -6.69 20.19
CA LYS A 155 -3.48 -5.30 19.84
C LYS A 155 -2.22 -4.42 19.82
N ALA A 156 -1.31 -4.59 20.80
CA ALA A 156 -0.05 -3.85 20.87
C ALA A 156 0.88 -4.19 19.68
N ALA A 157 1.03 -5.47 19.34
CA ALA A 157 1.84 -5.88 18.20
C ALA A 157 1.29 -5.37 16.88
N ILE A 158 -0.04 -5.34 16.71
CA ILE A 158 -0.70 -4.80 15.53
C ILE A 158 -0.48 -3.29 15.43
N ALA A 159 -0.66 -2.54 16.52
CA ALA A 159 -0.44 -1.10 16.54
C ALA A 159 1.02 -0.73 16.21
N SER A 160 1.99 -1.42 16.86
CA SER A 160 3.42 -1.24 16.56
C SER A 160 3.75 -1.58 15.10
N GLY A 161 3.21 -2.70 14.57
CA GLY A 161 3.41 -3.10 13.19
C GLY A 161 2.78 -2.12 12.20
N SER A 162 1.61 -1.55 12.51
CA SER A 162 0.98 -0.50 11.71
C SER A 162 1.87 0.74 11.62
N ARG A 163 2.38 1.23 12.76
CA ARG A 163 3.28 2.39 12.80
C ARG A 163 4.57 2.13 12.01
N GLU A 164 5.16 0.95 12.16
CA GLU A 164 6.36 0.53 11.44
C GLU A 164 6.13 0.54 9.91
N ILE A 165 5.00 -0.02 9.45
CA ILE A 165 4.64 -0.01 8.02
C ILE A 165 4.51 1.42 7.51
N MET A 166 3.82 2.29 8.25
CA MET A 166 3.61 3.68 7.82
C MET A 166 4.90 4.49 7.84
N ARG A 167 5.78 4.26 8.81
CA ARG A 167 7.11 4.89 8.86
C ARG A 167 7.93 4.56 7.61
N HIS A 168 7.98 3.29 7.20
CA HIS A 168 8.66 2.89 5.97
C HIS A 168 8.06 3.51 4.70
N ILE A 169 6.76 3.76 4.66
CA ILE A 169 6.13 4.49 3.55
C ILE A 169 6.51 5.97 3.64
N ALA A 170 6.45 6.59 4.82
CA ALA A 170 6.79 8.00 5.04
C ALA A 170 8.22 8.35 4.64
N GLU A 171 9.20 7.45 4.88
CA GLU A 171 10.60 7.58 4.47
C GLU A 171 10.78 7.75 2.95
N LEU A 172 9.84 7.22 2.16
CA LEU A 172 9.87 7.28 0.71
C LEU A 172 9.20 8.55 0.14
N LEU A 173 8.40 9.24 0.94
CA LEU A 173 7.58 10.36 0.54
C LEU A 173 8.29 11.71 0.79
N PRO A 174 8.02 12.73 -0.05
CA PRO A 174 8.39 14.10 0.27
C PRO A 174 7.81 14.55 1.63
N PRO A 175 8.45 15.46 2.37
CA PRO A 175 8.01 15.89 3.70
C PRO A 175 6.54 16.34 3.75
N SER A 176 6.05 17.02 2.69
CA SER A 176 4.67 17.52 2.60
C SER A 176 3.60 16.42 2.60
N TYR A 177 3.96 15.18 2.26
CA TYR A 177 3.05 14.03 2.19
C TYR A 177 3.08 13.14 3.44
N ARG A 178 4.03 13.33 4.37
CA ARG A 178 4.27 12.42 5.52
C ARG A 178 3.19 12.48 6.60
N GLY A 179 2.41 13.56 6.68
CA GLY A 179 1.32 13.71 7.65
C GLY A 179 1.78 13.50 9.10
N ALA A 180 1.05 12.69 9.86
CA ALA A 180 1.35 12.38 11.26
C ALA A 180 2.68 11.61 11.47
N TYR A 181 3.28 11.10 10.39
CA TYR A 181 4.53 10.34 10.43
C TYR A 181 5.76 11.18 10.05
N ALA A 182 5.62 12.50 9.94
CA ALA A 182 6.74 13.38 9.59
C ALA A 182 7.87 13.35 10.63
N GLU A 183 7.51 13.25 11.91
CA GLU A 183 8.45 13.17 13.03
C GLU A 183 9.10 11.77 13.18
N ASP A 184 8.50 10.74 12.59
CA ASP A 184 9.01 9.37 12.63
C ASP A 184 10.12 9.12 11.60
N VAL A 185 10.40 10.09 10.72
CA VAL A 185 11.40 10.02 9.66
C VAL A 185 12.60 10.88 10.01
N GLU A 186 13.73 10.25 10.29
CA GLU A 186 15.01 10.97 10.41
C GLU A 186 15.37 11.58 9.06
N GLU A 187 15.51 12.89 8.98
CA GLU A 187 16.06 13.53 7.79
C GLU A 187 17.54 13.12 7.64
N PRO A 188 17.97 12.71 6.44
CA PRO A 188 19.38 12.50 6.21
C PRO A 188 20.14 13.81 6.48
N VAL A 189 21.18 13.75 7.29
CA VAL A 189 22.01 14.88 7.75
C VAL A 189 22.64 15.67 6.58
N ASP A 190 22.55 15.17 5.35
CA ASP A 190 23.19 15.73 4.14
C ASP A 190 22.31 16.65 3.29
N ALA A 191 21.12 17.06 3.77
CA ALA A 191 20.24 17.96 3.00
C ALA A 191 20.50 19.45 3.27
N VAL A 192 21.65 19.83 3.82
CA VAL A 192 22.11 21.22 3.94
C VAL A 192 23.26 21.44 2.99
N THR A 193 22.96 21.84 1.79
CA THR A 193 23.66 22.79 0.93
C THR A 193 23.40 22.48 -0.55
N GLU A 194 22.42 23.16 -1.10
CA GLU A 194 22.55 23.78 -2.41
C GLU A 194 21.46 24.85 -2.56
N ARG A 195 21.89 26.05 -2.28
CA ARG A 195 21.37 27.30 -2.89
C ARG A 195 22.54 27.92 -3.62
N PRO A 196 22.28 28.69 -4.56
CA PRO A 196 21.13 29.25 -5.27
C PRO A 196 21.02 28.80 -6.68
#